data_83a78983ff1ea684c322b1e24df6b65a
#
_entry.id   83a78983ff1ea684c322b1e24df6b65a
#
_cell.length_a   1.000
_cell.length_b   1.000
_cell.length_c   1.000
_cell.angle_alpha   90.00
_cell.angle_beta   90.00
_cell.angle_gamma   90.00
#
_symmetry.space_group_name_H-M   'P 1'
#
loop_
_entity.id
_entity.type
_entity.pdbx_description
1 polymer ?
#
loop_
_entity_poly.entity_id
_entity_poly.type
_entity_poly.pdbx_seq_one_letter_code
_entity_poly.pdbx_strand_id
1 'polypeptide(L)'
;MLFFTWTTDGAYLSARNVSNLLRQTAITGILAVGMVFVIISAEIDLSVGSMVGLLGGVAAICDVWLGWPLPLTIIVTLVLGLLLGAWNGWWVAYRKVPSFIVTLAGMLAFRGILIGITNGTTVSPTSAAMSQIGQSYLPTSTGFIIGALGLMAFVGWQWRGRMRRQALGLQSPASTAVVGRQALTAIIVLGAIWLLNDYRGVPTPVLLLTLLLLGGMFMATRTAFGRRIYAIGGNLEAARLSGINVERTKLAVFAINGLMVAIAGLILSSRLGAGSPSAGNIAELD
;
A
#
# COMPACT_ATOMS: atom_id res chain seq x y z
N MET A 1 17.97 -9.75 -12.87
CA MET A 1 17.88 -10.89 -11.92
C MET A 1 18.85 -12.00 -12.23
N LEU A 2 18.87 -12.61 -13.43
CA LEU A 2 19.78 -13.72 -13.77
C LEU A 2 21.26 -13.38 -13.59
N PHE A 3 21.68 -12.19 -13.99
CA PHE A 3 23.06 -11.71 -13.79
C PHE A 3 23.47 -11.71 -12.31
N PHE A 4 22.63 -11.14 -11.42
CA PHE A 4 22.93 -11.12 -9.98
C PHE A 4 22.89 -12.51 -9.35
N THR A 5 22.03 -13.41 -9.82
CA THR A 5 22.00 -14.80 -9.35
C THR A 5 23.30 -15.51 -9.68
N TRP A 6 23.82 -15.30 -10.89
CA TRP A 6 25.09 -15.88 -11.32
C TRP A 6 26.29 -15.31 -10.56
N THR A 7 26.33 -13.98 -10.34
CA THR A 7 27.45 -13.31 -9.64
C THR A 7 27.45 -13.54 -8.13
N THR A 8 26.36 -14.00 -7.53
CA THR A 8 26.24 -14.24 -6.09
C THR A 8 26.09 -15.72 -5.74
N ASP A 9 26.49 -16.63 -6.65
CA ASP A 9 26.39 -18.09 -6.46
C ASP A 9 25.01 -18.56 -5.98
N GLY A 10 23.96 -17.96 -6.53
CA GLY A 10 22.56 -18.28 -6.19
C GLY A 10 22.00 -17.58 -4.94
N ALA A 11 22.81 -16.86 -4.17
CA ALA A 11 22.37 -16.18 -2.94
C ALA A 11 21.26 -15.16 -3.21
N TYR A 12 21.23 -14.54 -4.39
CA TYR A 12 20.23 -13.57 -4.79
C TYR A 12 18.79 -14.15 -4.82
N LEU A 13 18.63 -15.39 -5.30
CA LEU A 13 17.33 -16.08 -5.33
C LEU A 13 17.05 -16.95 -4.10
N SER A 14 17.89 -16.85 -3.05
CA SER A 14 17.61 -17.56 -1.80
C SER A 14 16.26 -17.13 -1.21
N ALA A 15 15.54 -18.07 -0.59
CA ALA A 15 14.24 -17.81 0.05
C ALA A 15 14.29 -16.65 1.06
N ARG A 16 15.42 -16.52 1.78
CA ARG A 16 15.68 -15.41 2.71
C ARG A 16 15.73 -14.06 1.99
N ASN A 17 16.48 -13.97 0.88
CA ASN A 17 16.63 -12.71 0.15
C ASN A 17 15.32 -12.32 -0.54
N VAL A 18 14.64 -13.27 -1.18
CA VAL A 18 13.32 -13.04 -1.79
C VAL A 18 12.30 -12.56 -0.75
N SER A 19 12.27 -13.18 0.43
CA SER A 19 11.42 -12.74 1.53
C SER A 19 11.73 -11.31 1.97
N ASN A 20 13.01 -10.93 2.06
CA ASN A 20 13.43 -9.58 2.42
C ASN A 20 13.05 -8.55 1.35
N LEU A 21 13.25 -8.86 0.08
CA LEU A 21 12.84 -8.02 -1.05
C LEU A 21 11.33 -7.80 -1.06
N LEU A 22 10.55 -8.85 -0.87
CA LEU A 22 9.09 -8.75 -0.82
C LEU A 22 8.61 -7.87 0.33
N ARG A 23 9.24 -7.93 1.51
CA ARG A 23 8.92 -7.04 2.64
C ARG A 23 9.26 -5.57 2.35
N GLN A 24 10.35 -5.31 1.62
CA GLN A 24 10.70 -3.94 1.19
C GLN A 24 9.69 -3.44 0.16
N THR A 25 9.46 -4.22 -0.88
CA THR A 25 8.50 -3.89 -1.94
C THR A 25 7.07 -3.74 -1.41
N ALA A 26 6.71 -4.44 -0.31
CA ALA A 26 5.39 -4.29 0.29
C ALA A 26 5.12 -2.86 0.79
N ILE A 27 6.14 -2.16 1.31
CA ILE A 27 6.01 -0.77 1.77
C ILE A 27 5.73 0.14 0.58
N THR A 28 6.57 0.10 -0.45
CA THR A 28 6.39 0.87 -1.70
C THR A 28 5.08 0.49 -2.39
N GLY A 29 4.72 -0.79 -2.39
CA GLY A 29 3.46 -1.26 -2.96
C GLY A 29 2.22 -0.69 -2.25
N ILE A 30 2.23 -0.57 -0.93
CA ILE A 30 1.13 0.04 -0.17
C ILE A 30 1.01 1.53 -0.51
N LEU A 31 2.13 2.25 -0.62
CA LEU A 31 2.15 3.64 -1.07
C LEU A 31 1.57 3.77 -2.47
N ALA A 32 1.97 2.90 -3.39
CA ALA A 32 1.47 2.87 -4.76
C ALA A 32 -0.06 2.68 -4.83
N VAL A 33 -0.66 1.87 -3.95
CA VAL A 33 -2.13 1.71 -3.87
C VAL A 33 -2.80 3.06 -3.59
N GLY A 34 -2.29 3.87 -2.67
CA GLY A 34 -2.81 5.21 -2.39
C GLY A 34 -2.58 6.18 -3.55
N MET A 35 -1.33 6.20 -4.06
CA MET A 35 -0.92 7.10 -5.13
C MET A 35 -1.70 6.89 -6.43
N VAL A 36 -2.08 5.64 -6.76
CA VAL A 36 -2.90 5.36 -7.95
C VAL A 36 -4.22 6.16 -7.92
N PHE A 37 -4.88 6.32 -6.78
CA PHE A 37 -6.10 7.14 -6.68
C PHE A 37 -5.82 8.62 -6.93
N VAL A 38 -4.70 9.13 -6.42
CA VAL A 38 -4.26 10.52 -6.63
C VAL A 38 -3.99 10.75 -8.12
N ILE A 39 -3.22 9.88 -8.77
CA ILE A 39 -2.86 9.96 -10.19
C ILE A 39 -4.11 9.84 -11.09
N ILE A 40 -5.02 8.89 -10.82
CA ILE A 40 -6.28 8.75 -11.57
C ILE A 40 -7.13 10.01 -11.47
N SER A 41 -7.08 10.75 -10.35
CA SER A 41 -7.80 12.03 -10.20
C SER A 41 -7.10 13.23 -10.84
N ALA A 42 -6.04 12.99 -11.63
CA ALA A 42 -5.17 13.98 -12.27
C ALA A 42 -4.48 14.94 -11.28
N GLU A 43 -4.07 14.41 -10.11
CA GLU A 43 -3.32 15.14 -9.09
C GLU A 43 -1.96 14.48 -8.84
N ILE A 44 -1.05 15.23 -8.17
CA ILE A 44 0.28 14.77 -7.80
C ILE A 44 0.47 14.97 -6.30
N ASP A 45 1.00 13.98 -5.60
CA ASP A 45 1.35 14.07 -4.18
C ASP A 45 2.84 13.77 -3.98
N LEU A 46 3.63 14.82 -3.78
CA LEU A 46 5.07 14.73 -3.53
C LEU A 46 5.40 14.55 -2.03
N SER A 47 4.41 14.68 -1.14
CA SER A 47 4.62 14.62 0.30
C SER A 47 4.71 13.21 0.87
N VAL A 48 4.42 12.19 0.05
CA VAL A 48 4.23 10.79 0.48
C VAL A 48 5.43 10.28 1.27
N GLY A 49 6.66 10.47 0.77
CA GLY A 49 7.86 10.00 1.44
C GLY A 49 8.09 10.64 2.80
N SER A 50 8.02 11.98 2.86
CA SER A 50 8.19 12.73 4.11
C SER A 50 7.07 12.43 5.11
N MET A 51 5.85 12.21 4.62
CA MET A 51 4.72 11.80 5.46
C MET A 51 4.90 10.39 6.02
N VAL A 52 5.45 9.42 5.24
CA VAL A 52 5.85 8.09 5.74
C VAL A 52 6.84 8.22 6.87
N GLY A 53 7.88 9.04 6.67
CA GLY A 53 8.89 9.30 7.71
C GLY A 53 8.27 9.88 8.98
N LEU A 54 7.43 10.92 8.84
CA LEU A 54 6.76 11.55 9.97
C LEU A 54 5.87 10.57 10.73
N LEU A 55 5.00 9.84 10.04
CA LEU A 55 4.05 8.92 10.66
C LEU A 55 4.75 7.70 11.29
N GLY A 56 5.80 7.18 10.66
CA GLY A 56 6.65 6.15 11.25
C GLY A 56 7.43 6.65 12.48
N GLY A 57 7.91 7.91 12.44
CA GLY A 57 8.53 8.58 13.57
C GLY A 57 7.57 8.80 14.73
N VAL A 58 6.35 9.29 14.45
CA VAL A 58 5.29 9.45 15.46
C VAL A 58 4.93 8.11 16.10
N ALA A 59 4.79 7.04 15.30
CA ALA A 59 4.54 5.72 15.82
C ALA A 59 5.66 5.24 16.78
N ALA A 60 6.93 5.48 16.42
CA ALA A 60 8.05 5.15 17.30
C ALA A 60 8.05 6.02 18.58
N ILE A 61 7.72 7.31 18.49
CA ILE A 61 7.60 8.21 19.65
C ILE A 61 6.51 7.70 20.59
N CYS A 62 5.34 7.38 20.07
CA CYS A 62 4.23 6.84 20.87
C CYS A 62 4.63 5.53 21.60
N ASP A 63 5.33 4.65 20.90
CA ASP A 63 5.77 3.36 21.45
C ASP A 63 6.92 3.51 22.46
N VAL A 64 7.99 4.28 22.13
CA VAL A 64 9.24 4.33 22.89
C VAL A 64 9.22 5.42 23.96
N TRP A 65 8.86 6.65 23.61
CA TRP A 65 8.92 7.78 24.58
C TRP A 65 7.69 7.86 25.45
N LEU A 66 6.49 7.59 24.88
CA LEU A 66 5.23 7.66 25.63
C LEU A 66 4.82 6.32 26.23
N GLY A 67 5.43 5.20 25.80
CA GLY A 67 5.11 3.86 26.32
C GLY A 67 3.66 3.43 26.04
N TRP A 68 3.05 3.92 24.96
CA TRP A 68 1.66 3.63 24.66
C TRP A 68 1.46 2.19 24.19
N PRO A 69 0.30 1.59 24.53
CA PRO A 69 -0.03 0.26 24.03
C PRO A 69 -0.16 0.27 22.50
N LEU A 70 0.30 -0.81 21.86
CA LEU A 70 0.34 -0.95 20.41
C LEU A 70 -0.98 -0.58 19.69
N PRO A 71 -2.18 -1.00 20.16
CA PRO A 71 -3.42 -0.62 19.49
C PRO A 71 -3.65 0.90 19.44
N LEU A 72 -3.32 1.61 20.52
CA LEU A 72 -3.45 3.07 20.57
C LEU A 72 -2.45 3.75 19.62
N THR A 73 -1.21 3.30 19.60
CA THR A 73 -0.17 3.77 18.67
C THR A 73 -0.63 3.60 17.21
N ILE A 74 -1.19 2.45 16.85
CA ILE A 74 -1.73 2.19 15.51
C ILE A 74 -2.87 3.17 15.20
N ILE A 75 -3.88 3.27 16.07
CA ILE A 75 -5.05 4.14 15.83
C ILE A 75 -4.62 5.58 15.64
N VAL A 76 -3.76 6.10 16.52
CA VAL A 76 -3.29 7.49 16.44
C VAL A 76 -2.53 7.73 15.14
N THR A 77 -1.64 6.82 14.75
CA THR A 77 -0.88 6.95 13.50
C THR A 77 -1.80 6.94 12.27
N LEU A 78 -2.79 6.04 12.23
CA LEU A 78 -3.76 5.96 11.13
C LEU A 78 -4.64 7.22 11.05
N VAL A 79 -5.12 7.71 12.19
CA VAL A 79 -5.92 8.94 12.27
C VAL A 79 -5.10 10.14 11.82
N LEU A 80 -3.85 10.29 12.28
CA LEU A 80 -2.97 11.35 11.84
C LEU A 80 -2.70 11.29 10.35
N GLY A 81 -2.44 10.11 9.78
CA GLY A 81 -2.25 9.96 8.34
C GLY A 81 -3.48 10.38 7.54
N LEU A 82 -4.67 9.97 7.98
CA LEU A 82 -5.93 10.39 7.37
C LEU A 82 -6.12 11.92 7.46
N LEU A 83 -5.81 12.53 8.59
CA LEU A 83 -5.93 13.98 8.79
C LEU A 83 -4.91 14.75 7.97
N LEU A 84 -3.65 14.32 7.90
CA LEU A 84 -2.61 14.98 7.09
C LEU A 84 -2.93 14.86 5.60
N GLY A 85 -3.38 13.70 5.15
CA GLY A 85 -3.88 13.52 3.78
C GLY A 85 -5.09 14.42 3.51
N ALA A 86 -6.07 14.45 4.41
CA ALA A 86 -7.24 15.34 4.29
C ALA A 86 -6.84 16.83 4.30
N TRP A 87 -5.82 17.22 5.06
CA TRP A 87 -5.26 18.57 5.06
C TRP A 87 -4.73 18.96 3.68
N ASN A 88 -3.88 18.13 3.06
CA ASN A 88 -3.42 18.34 1.69
C ASN A 88 -4.60 18.40 0.72
N GLY A 89 -5.52 17.44 0.83
CA GLY A 89 -6.73 17.39 0.00
C GLY A 89 -7.64 18.60 0.14
N TRP A 90 -7.73 19.21 1.31
CA TRP A 90 -8.52 20.40 1.54
C TRP A 90 -7.96 21.63 0.81
N TRP A 91 -6.65 21.82 0.84
CA TRP A 91 -6.01 22.91 0.09
C TRP A 91 -6.20 22.73 -1.43
N VAL A 92 -6.04 21.51 -1.91
CA VAL A 92 -6.20 21.19 -3.34
C VAL A 92 -7.66 21.33 -3.77
N ALA A 93 -8.58 20.73 -3.02
CA ALA A 93 -9.97 20.62 -3.43
C ALA A 93 -10.77 21.91 -3.22
N TYR A 94 -10.67 22.50 -2.04
CA TYR A 94 -11.50 23.66 -1.67
C TYR A 94 -10.83 25.00 -1.91
N ARG A 95 -9.51 25.08 -1.68
CA ARG A 95 -8.73 26.30 -1.93
C ARG A 95 -8.19 26.40 -3.35
N LYS A 96 -8.33 25.30 -4.13
CA LYS A 96 -7.92 25.22 -5.56
C LYS A 96 -6.44 25.54 -5.77
N VAL A 97 -5.60 25.30 -4.76
CA VAL A 97 -4.15 25.40 -4.92
C VAL A 97 -3.66 24.19 -5.70
N PRO A 98 -2.79 24.36 -6.70
CA PRO A 98 -2.23 23.22 -7.44
C PRO A 98 -1.61 22.17 -6.51
N SER A 99 -1.93 20.89 -6.73
CA SER A 99 -1.56 19.80 -5.82
C SER A 99 -0.06 19.69 -5.62
N PHE A 100 0.74 19.88 -6.68
CA PHE A 100 2.20 19.80 -6.55
C PHE A 100 2.76 20.87 -5.61
N ILE A 101 2.18 22.09 -5.56
CA ILE A 101 2.61 23.17 -4.64
C ILE A 101 2.28 22.81 -3.20
N VAL A 102 1.04 22.34 -2.96
CA VAL A 102 0.58 21.93 -1.62
C VAL A 102 1.45 20.80 -1.09
N THR A 103 1.66 19.76 -1.91
CA THR A 103 2.36 18.57 -1.48
C THR A 103 3.86 18.76 -1.39
N LEU A 104 4.46 19.64 -2.21
CA LEU A 104 5.85 20.06 -2.05
C LEU A 104 6.06 20.83 -0.72
N ALA A 105 5.16 21.77 -0.39
CA ALA A 105 5.18 22.43 0.90
C ALA A 105 4.97 21.45 2.06
N GLY A 106 4.04 20.50 1.89
CA GLY A 106 3.80 19.39 2.83
C GLY A 106 5.04 18.53 3.04
N MET A 107 5.75 18.18 1.95
CA MET A 107 7.00 17.43 2.01
C MET A 107 8.02 18.08 2.93
N LEU A 108 8.27 19.39 2.76
CA LEU A 108 9.20 20.14 3.59
C LEU A 108 8.71 20.28 5.02
N ALA A 109 7.42 20.57 5.21
CA ALA A 109 6.82 20.72 6.53
C ALA A 109 6.85 19.41 7.33
N PHE A 110 6.43 18.30 6.77
CA PHE A 110 6.40 17.00 7.46
C PHE A 110 7.80 16.53 7.85
N ARG A 111 8.78 16.75 6.96
CA ARG A 111 10.19 16.47 7.26
C ARG A 111 10.72 17.38 8.37
N GLY A 112 10.44 18.69 8.29
CA GLY A 112 10.85 19.65 9.31
C GLY A 112 10.23 19.37 10.68
N ILE A 113 8.94 18.99 10.72
CA ILE A 113 8.23 18.60 11.96
C ILE A 113 8.91 17.37 12.59
N LEU A 114 9.20 16.33 11.80
CA LEU A 114 9.85 15.13 12.32
C LEU A 114 11.23 15.46 12.92
N ILE A 115 12.06 16.18 12.16
CA ILE A 115 13.40 16.59 12.63
C ILE A 115 13.29 17.46 13.88
N GLY A 116 12.34 18.41 13.91
CA GLY A 116 12.12 19.30 15.06
C GLY A 116 11.71 18.55 16.34
N ILE A 117 10.79 17.59 16.23
CA ILE A 117 10.33 16.81 17.40
C ILE A 117 11.44 15.86 17.89
N THR A 118 12.18 15.25 16.98
CA THR A 118 13.21 14.27 17.34
C THR A 118 14.59 14.89 17.60
N ASN A 119 14.74 16.20 17.41
CA ASN A 119 16.04 16.89 17.40
C ASN A 119 17.06 16.19 16.45
N GLY A 120 16.58 15.64 15.34
CA GLY A 120 17.40 14.91 14.39
C GLY A 120 17.89 13.55 14.86
N THR A 121 17.45 13.06 16.03
CA THR A 121 17.87 11.77 16.58
C THR A 121 16.91 10.64 16.16
N THR A 122 17.43 9.43 16.09
CA THR A 122 16.62 8.23 15.82
C THR A 122 15.95 7.75 17.10
N VAL A 123 14.64 7.55 17.05
CA VAL A 123 13.86 7.01 18.18
C VAL A 123 13.90 5.49 18.12
N SER A 124 14.64 4.87 19.02
CA SER A 124 14.86 3.40 19.05
C SER A 124 15.31 2.92 20.44
N PRO A 125 15.23 1.59 20.71
CA PRO A 125 14.56 0.56 19.93
C PRO A 125 13.04 0.56 20.14
N THR A 126 12.27 0.21 19.10
CA THR A 126 10.82 0.00 19.27
C THR A 126 10.54 -1.29 20.04
N SER A 127 9.37 -1.35 20.69
CA SER A 127 8.94 -2.53 21.45
C SER A 127 8.88 -3.80 20.58
N ALA A 128 8.96 -4.97 21.22
CA ALA A 128 8.79 -6.25 20.53
C ALA A 128 7.42 -6.35 19.84
N ALA A 129 6.36 -5.79 20.45
CA ALA A 129 5.02 -5.76 19.88
C ALA A 129 4.97 -4.93 18.61
N MET A 130 5.57 -3.73 18.60
CA MET A 130 5.68 -2.87 17.41
C MET A 130 6.49 -3.55 16.32
N SER A 131 7.62 -4.15 16.64
CA SER A 131 8.50 -4.84 15.68
C SER A 131 7.81 -6.02 14.97
N GLN A 132 6.83 -6.66 15.60
CA GLN A 132 6.07 -7.76 15.00
C GLN A 132 5.22 -7.33 13.79
N ILE A 133 4.75 -6.08 13.71
CA ILE A 133 3.93 -5.62 12.57
C ILE A 133 4.65 -5.82 11.24
N GLY A 134 5.92 -5.44 11.16
CA GLY A 134 6.72 -5.49 9.92
C GLY A 134 7.64 -6.71 9.81
N GLN A 135 7.86 -7.45 10.91
CA GLN A 135 8.83 -8.54 10.97
C GLN A 135 8.20 -9.92 11.15
N SER A 136 6.88 -10.01 11.41
CA SER A 136 6.20 -11.30 11.57
C SER A 136 5.99 -12.03 10.25
N TYR A 137 5.81 -13.33 10.37
CA TYR A 137 5.53 -14.26 9.30
C TYR A 137 4.28 -15.07 9.62
N LEU A 138 3.54 -15.43 8.60
CA LEU A 138 2.44 -16.37 8.74
C LEU A 138 3.01 -17.79 8.93
N PRO A 139 2.39 -18.61 9.82
CA PRO A 139 2.71 -20.02 9.90
C PRO A 139 2.60 -20.68 8.52
N THR A 140 3.47 -21.66 8.24
CA THR A 140 3.56 -22.35 6.95
C THR A 140 2.21 -22.87 6.45
N SER A 141 1.43 -23.51 7.31
CA SER A 141 0.09 -24.01 7.00
C SER A 141 -0.89 -22.89 6.63
N THR A 142 -0.85 -21.78 7.36
CA THR A 142 -1.73 -20.62 7.15
C THR A 142 -1.47 -19.96 5.79
N GLY A 143 -0.20 -19.87 5.36
CA GLY A 143 0.18 -19.33 4.05
C GLY A 143 -0.45 -20.15 2.92
N PHE A 144 -0.38 -21.48 2.97
CA PHE A 144 -1.01 -22.36 1.99
C PHE A 144 -2.54 -22.27 2.01
N ILE A 145 -3.16 -22.23 3.19
CA ILE A 145 -4.62 -22.10 3.30
C ILE A 145 -5.10 -20.80 2.65
N ILE A 146 -4.47 -19.65 2.97
CA ILE A 146 -4.83 -18.35 2.39
C ILE A 146 -4.61 -18.36 0.86
N GLY A 147 -3.49 -18.92 0.38
CA GLY A 147 -3.21 -19.04 -1.04
C GLY A 147 -4.24 -19.92 -1.76
N ALA A 148 -4.61 -21.07 -1.19
CA ALA A 148 -5.62 -21.95 -1.75
C ALA A 148 -7.01 -21.30 -1.78
N LEU A 149 -7.41 -20.60 -0.69
CA LEU A 149 -8.67 -19.84 -0.64
C LEU A 149 -8.68 -18.70 -1.68
N GLY A 150 -7.58 -17.98 -1.83
CA GLY A 150 -7.43 -16.95 -2.86
C GLY A 150 -7.56 -17.50 -4.28
N LEU A 151 -6.92 -18.63 -4.57
CA LEU A 151 -7.03 -19.31 -5.85
C LEU A 151 -8.45 -19.80 -6.11
N MET A 152 -9.11 -20.42 -5.12
CA MET A 152 -10.50 -20.84 -5.24
C MET A 152 -11.44 -19.67 -5.53
N ALA A 153 -11.27 -18.56 -4.82
CA ALA A 153 -12.03 -17.34 -5.06
C ALA A 153 -11.79 -16.78 -6.47
N PHE A 154 -10.54 -16.78 -6.94
CA PHE A 154 -10.16 -16.32 -8.28
C PHE A 154 -10.77 -17.19 -9.38
N VAL A 155 -10.68 -18.52 -9.25
CA VAL A 155 -11.29 -19.49 -10.18
C VAL A 155 -12.82 -19.33 -10.19
N GLY A 156 -13.44 -19.24 -9.01
CA GLY A 156 -14.89 -19.07 -8.88
C GLY A 156 -15.38 -17.74 -9.50
N TRP A 157 -14.60 -16.65 -9.33
CA TRP A 157 -14.90 -15.36 -9.95
C TRP A 157 -14.82 -15.43 -11.49
N GLN A 158 -13.78 -16.07 -12.03
CA GLN A 158 -13.66 -16.25 -13.47
C GLN A 158 -14.78 -17.13 -14.03
N TRP A 159 -15.15 -18.21 -13.33
CA TRP A 159 -16.22 -19.09 -13.75
C TRP A 159 -17.59 -18.38 -13.75
N ARG A 160 -17.90 -17.64 -12.67
CA ARG A 160 -19.12 -16.79 -12.64
C ARG A 160 -19.16 -15.80 -13.80
N GLY A 161 -18.04 -15.17 -14.12
CA GLY A 161 -17.92 -14.26 -15.26
C GLY A 161 -18.22 -14.97 -16.60
N ARG A 162 -17.74 -16.20 -16.75
CA ARG A 162 -17.98 -17.03 -17.95
C ARG A 162 -19.45 -17.41 -18.07
N MET A 163 -20.07 -17.91 -16.99
CA MET A 163 -21.48 -18.29 -16.99
C MET A 163 -22.39 -17.09 -17.35
N ARG A 164 -22.09 -15.90 -16.82
CA ARG A 164 -22.82 -14.67 -17.17
C ARG A 164 -22.68 -14.30 -18.64
N ARG A 165 -21.49 -14.43 -19.23
CA ARG A 165 -21.27 -14.16 -20.67
C ARG A 165 -22.07 -15.16 -21.52
N GLN A 166 -22.05 -16.44 -21.18
CA GLN A 166 -22.81 -17.48 -21.89
C GLN A 166 -24.32 -17.22 -21.78
N ALA A 167 -24.83 -16.83 -20.61
CA ALA A 167 -26.24 -16.52 -20.42
C ALA A 167 -26.70 -15.29 -21.24
N LEU A 168 -25.76 -14.38 -21.58
CA LEU A 168 -26.02 -13.22 -22.44
C LEU A 168 -25.75 -13.47 -23.94
N GLY A 169 -25.49 -14.72 -24.33
CA GLY A 169 -25.18 -15.07 -25.72
C GLY A 169 -23.84 -14.54 -26.24
N LEU A 170 -22.95 -14.05 -25.33
CA LEU A 170 -21.65 -13.51 -25.70
C LEU A 170 -20.62 -14.63 -25.87
N GLN A 171 -19.71 -14.44 -26.82
CA GLN A 171 -18.58 -15.35 -27.02
C GLN A 171 -17.74 -15.43 -25.73
N SER A 172 -17.50 -16.67 -25.29
CA SER A 172 -16.62 -16.95 -24.16
C SER A 172 -15.21 -17.31 -24.66
N PRO A 173 -14.14 -16.89 -23.96
CA PRO A 173 -12.78 -17.33 -24.30
C PRO A 173 -12.70 -18.86 -24.36
N ALA A 174 -11.83 -19.38 -25.23
CA ALA A 174 -11.59 -20.83 -25.34
C ALA A 174 -11.28 -21.44 -23.97
N SER A 175 -11.86 -22.59 -23.68
CA SER A 175 -11.67 -23.29 -22.39
C SER A 175 -10.21 -23.52 -22.06
N THR A 176 -9.41 -23.88 -23.07
CA THR A 176 -7.97 -24.14 -22.95
C THR A 176 -7.19 -22.91 -22.49
N ALA A 177 -7.49 -21.73 -23.04
CA ALA A 177 -6.84 -20.47 -22.64
C ALA A 177 -7.19 -20.06 -21.18
N VAL A 178 -8.43 -20.31 -20.76
CA VAL A 178 -8.87 -20.04 -19.38
C VAL A 178 -8.18 -20.99 -18.40
N VAL A 179 -8.19 -22.28 -18.68
CA VAL A 179 -7.53 -23.31 -17.85
C VAL A 179 -6.02 -23.06 -17.80
N GLY A 180 -5.38 -22.76 -18.95
CA GLY A 180 -3.95 -22.44 -18.99
C GLY A 180 -3.59 -21.26 -18.11
N ARG A 181 -4.39 -20.17 -18.13
CA ARG A 181 -4.17 -19.01 -17.26
C ARG A 181 -4.39 -19.35 -15.78
N GLN A 182 -5.38 -20.16 -15.46
CA GLN A 182 -5.63 -20.59 -14.08
C GLN A 182 -4.50 -21.46 -13.56
N ALA A 183 -4.03 -22.42 -14.35
CA ALA A 183 -2.90 -23.28 -14.02
C ALA A 183 -1.63 -22.46 -13.80
N LEU A 184 -1.32 -21.52 -14.70
CA LEU A 184 -0.16 -20.63 -14.56
C LEU A 184 -0.25 -19.79 -13.28
N THR A 185 -1.42 -19.20 -12.99
CA THR A 185 -1.63 -18.43 -11.76
C THR A 185 -1.44 -19.31 -10.53
N ALA A 186 -1.97 -20.54 -10.54
CA ALA A 186 -1.81 -21.48 -9.44
C ALA A 186 -0.35 -21.86 -9.21
N ILE A 187 0.39 -22.16 -10.28
CA ILE A 187 1.83 -22.47 -10.22
C ILE A 187 2.62 -21.31 -9.62
N ILE A 188 2.36 -20.08 -10.07
CA ILE A 188 3.06 -18.89 -9.56
C ILE A 188 2.75 -18.67 -8.08
N VAL A 189 1.47 -18.70 -7.68
CA VAL A 189 1.07 -18.43 -6.29
C VAL A 189 1.56 -19.53 -5.35
N LEU A 190 1.34 -20.80 -5.68
CA LEU A 190 1.78 -21.92 -4.84
C LEU A 190 3.29 -22.06 -4.80
N GLY A 191 3.97 -21.83 -5.94
CA GLY A 191 5.43 -21.83 -6.01
C GLY A 191 6.05 -20.70 -5.17
N ALA A 192 5.46 -19.50 -5.20
CA ALA A 192 5.91 -18.40 -4.35
C ALA A 192 5.70 -18.71 -2.85
N ILE A 193 4.56 -19.27 -2.47
CA ILE A 193 4.29 -19.69 -1.08
C ILE A 193 5.26 -20.78 -0.64
N TRP A 194 5.51 -21.77 -1.50
CA TRP A 194 6.46 -22.84 -1.23
C TRP A 194 7.87 -22.30 -1.00
N LEU A 195 8.35 -21.40 -1.88
CA LEU A 195 9.64 -20.76 -1.74
C LEU A 195 9.75 -19.94 -0.44
N LEU A 196 8.69 -19.20 -0.07
CA LEU A 196 8.69 -18.40 1.15
C LEU A 196 8.65 -19.27 2.41
N ASN A 197 7.99 -20.43 2.34
CA ASN A 197 7.93 -21.37 3.45
C ASN A 197 9.26 -22.08 3.72
N ASP A 198 10.17 -22.13 2.73
CA ASP A 198 11.54 -22.64 2.91
C ASP A 198 12.37 -21.77 3.88
N TYR A 199 11.97 -20.50 4.09
CA TYR A 199 12.65 -19.62 5.06
C TYR A 199 11.85 -19.51 6.39
N ARG A 200 10.76 -18.76 6.44
CA ARG A 200 9.95 -18.50 7.65
C ARG A 200 8.45 -18.44 7.37
N GLY A 201 8.04 -18.61 6.13
CA GLY A 201 6.67 -18.42 5.69
C GLY A 201 6.42 -17.08 5.00
N VAL A 202 5.15 -16.78 4.74
CA VAL A 202 4.73 -15.56 4.05
C VAL A 202 4.85 -14.36 5.00
N PRO A 203 5.60 -13.29 4.65
CA PRO A 203 5.70 -12.11 5.47
C PRO A 203 4.34 -11.41 5.63
N THR A 204 3.99 -11.00 6.84
CA THR A 204 2.73 -10.29 7.13
C THR A 204 2.54 -9.00 6.29
N PRO A 205 3.58 -8.17 6.05
CA PRO A 205 3.44 -7.00 5.17
C PRO A 205 3.00 -7.33 3.74
N VAL A 206 3.41 -8.49 3.21
CA VAL A 206 3.02 -8.95 1.87
C VAL A 206 1.54 -9.33 1.82
N LEU A 207 1.04 -10.00 2.86
CA LEU A 207 -0.38 -10.28 2.99
C LEU A 207 -1.18 -8.98 3.06
N LEU A 208 -0.74 -8.03 3.88
CA LEU A 208 -1.41 -6.74 4.02
C LEU A 208 -1.43 -5.96 2.69
N LEU A 209 -0.30 -5.91 1.97
CA LEU A 209 -0.25 -5.34 0.63
C LEU A 209 -1.28 -6.01 -0.30
N THR A 210 -1.35 -7.34 -0.30
CA THR A 210 -2.28 -8.09 -1.14
C THR A 210 -3.73 -7.72 -0.83
N LEU A 211 -4.10 -7.63 0.45
CA LEU A 211 -5.44 -7.24 0.88
C LEU A 211 -5.77 -5.79 0.48
N LEU A 212 -4.82 -4.86 0.69
CA LEU A 212 -4.99 -3.45 0.32
C LEU A 212 -5.07 -3.26 -1.19
N LEU A 213 -4.29 -4.00 -1.97
CA LEU A 213 -4.32 -3.97 -3.42
C LEU A 213 -5.66 -4.51 -3.97
N LEU A 214 -6.16 -5.63 -3.44
CA LEU A 214 -7.47 -6.16 -3.80
C LEU A 214 -8.59 -5.21 -3.42
N GLY A 215 -8.53 -4.61 -2.22
CA GLY A 215 -9.48 -3.60 -1.75
C GLY A 215 -9.45 -2.33 -2.61
N GLY A 216 -8.26 -1.83 -2.93
CA GLY A 216 -8.05 -0.68 -3.81
C GLY A 216 -8.58 -0.95 -5.23
N MET A 217 -8.26 -2.12 -5.79
CA MET A 217 -8.77 -2.54 -7.10
C MET A 217 -10.29 -2.65 -7.11
N PHE A 218 -10.88 -3.24 -6.06
CA PHE A 218 -12.34 -3.29 -5.90
C PHE A 218 -12.94 -1.88 -5.82
N MET A 219 -12.35 -1.01 -5.01
CA MET A 219 -12.79 0.37 -4.84
C MET A 219 -12.70 1.16 -6.15
N ALA A 220 -11.61 1.02 -6.90
CA ALA A 220 -11.40 1.70 -8.18
C ALA A 220 -12.38 1.22 -9.27
N THR A 221 -12.65 -0.11 -9.35
CA THR A 221 -13.35 -0.68 -10.51
C THR A 221 -14.82 -1.00 -10.28
N ARG A 222 -15.24 -1.16 -9.01
CA ARG A 222 -16.58 -1.66 -8.66
C ARG A 222 -17.46 -0.67 -7.90
N THR A 223 -16.88 0.43 -7.36
CA THR A 223 -17.63 1.39 -6.54
C THR A 223 -17.99 2.66 -7.30
N ALA A 224 -18.97 3.41 -6.76
CA ALA A 224 -19.29 4.75 -7.25
C ALA A 224 -18.13 5.73 -7.07
N PHE A 225 -17.33 5.54 -6.01
CA PHE A 225 -16.15 6.36 -5.73
C PHE A 225 -15.11 6.22 -6.86
N GLY A 226 -14.77 4.99 -7.27
CA GLY A 226 -13.87 4.76 -8.40
C GLY A 226 -14.37 5.42 -9.69
N ARG A 227 -15.64 5.23 -10.05
CA ARG A 227 -16.22 5.89 -11.23
C ARG A 227 -16.10 7.41 -11.19
N ARG A 228 -16.29 8.03 -10.01
CA ARG A 228 -16.14 9.48 -9.84
C ARG A 228 -14.71 9.94 -10.04
N ILE A 229 -13.73 9.19 -9.53
CA ILE A 229 -12.30 9.52 -9.69
C ILE A 229 -11.89 9.46 -11.16
N TYR A 230 -12.28 8.40 -11.89
CA TYR A 230 -12.02 8.29 -13.33
C TYR A 230 -12.70 9.41 -14.14
N ALA A 231 -13.93 9.79 -13.77
CA ALA A 231 -14.62 10.91 -14.43
C ALA A 231 -13.88 12.24 -14.21
N ILE A 232 -13.44 12.50 -12.96
CA ILE A 232 -12.70 13.72 -12.60
C ILE A 232 -11.37 13.80 -13.37
N GLY A 233 -10.61 12.69 -13.40
CA GLY A 233 -9.33 12.66 -14.10
C GLY A 233 -9.45 12.70 -15.63
N GLY A 234 -10.55 12.18 -16.18
CA GLY A 234 -10.81 12.23 -17.61
C GLY A 234 -11.23 13.62 -18.11
N ASN A 235 -12.21 14.24 -17.45
CA ASN A 235 -12.67 15.60 -17.73
C ASN A 235 -13.34 16.21 -16.53
N LEU A 236 -12.66 17.14 -15.88
CA LEU A 236 -13.11 17.80 -14.66
C LEU A 236 -14.41 18.61 -14.87
N GLU A 237 -14.54 19.32 -15.96
CA GLU A 237 -15.70 20.13 -16.30
C GLU A 237 -16.95 19.24 -16.54
N ALA A 238 -16.79 18.20 -17.36
CA ALA A 238 -17.86 17.23 -17.61
C ALA A 238 -18.29 16.52 -16.33
N ALA A 239 -17.37 16.18 -15.45
CA ALA A 239 -17.66 15.58 -14.14
C ALA A 239 -18.51 16.50 -13.27
N ARG A 240 -18.20 17.81 -13.22
CA ARG A 240 -19.00 18.81 -12.50
C ARG A 240 -20.40 18.94 -13.07
N LEU A 241 -20.51 19.09 -14.39
CA LEU A 241 -21.81 19.19 -15.07
C LEU A 241 -22.68 17.95 -14.87
N SER A 242 -22.05 16.79 -14.66
CA SER A 242 -22.74 15.53 -14.33
C SER A 242 -23.14 15.41 -12.85
N GLY A 243 -22.97 16.48 -12.05
CA GLY A 243 -23.37 16.52 -10.63
C GLY A 243 -22.39 15.80 -9.68
N ILE A 244 -21.17 15.48 -10.11
CA ILE A 244 -20.16 14.90 -9.23
C ILE A 244 -19.58 16.00 -8.32
N ASN A 245 -19.64 15.77 -7.00
CA ASN A 245 -18.99 16.66 -6.05
C ASN A 245 -17.46 16.42 -6.10
N VAL A 246 -16.77 17.25 -6.91
CA VAL A 246 -15.33 17.15 -7.18
C VAL A 246 -14.55 17.39 -5.89
N GLU A 247 -14.94 18.39 -5.11
CA GLU A 247 -14.22 18.81 -3.91
C GLU A 247 -14.18 17.68 -2.88
N ARG A 248 -15.33 17.09 -2.56
CA ARG A 248 -15.39 15.95 -1.62
C ARG A 248 -14.66 14.72 -2.15
N THR A 249 -14.72 14.48 -3.46
CA THR A 249 -14.05 13.32 -4.04
C THR A 249 -12.53 13.47 -3.97
N LYS A 250 -11.97 14.64 -4.32
CA LYS A 250 -10.54 14.92 -4.21
C LYS A 250 -10.07 14.89 -2.75
N LEU A 251 -10.82 15.50 -1.82
CA LEU A 251 -10.51 15.40 -0.39
C LEU A 251 -10.39 13.95 0.07
N ALA A 252 -11.37 13.10 -0.30
CA ALA A 252 -11.37 11.68 0.05
C ALA A 252 -10.19 10.92 -0.56
N VAL A 253 -9.79 11.25 -1.80
CA VAL A 253 -8.60 10.67 -2.47
C VAL A 253 -7.34 10.92 -1.65
N PHE A 254 -7.09 12.18 -1.27
CA PHE A 254 -5.92 12.53 -0.46
C PHE A 254 -5.99 11.94 0.95
N ALA A 255 -7.17 11.88 1.57
CA ALA A 255 -7.34 11.24 2.88
C ALA A 255 -7.04 9.75 2.85
N ILE A 256 -7.51 9.03 1.81
CA ILE A 256 -7.20 7.61 1.61
C ILE A 256 -5.70 7.42 1.34
N ASN A 257 -5.08 8.30 0.53
CA ASN A 257 -3.64 8.27 0.32
C ASN A 257 -2.89 8.42 1.65
N GLY A 258 -3.25 9.41 2.48
CA GLY A 258 -2.67 9.61 3.81
C GLY A 258 -2.83 8.39 4.73
N LEU A 259 -3.96 7.67 4.63
CA LEU A 259 -4.17 6.41 5.36
C LEU A 259 -3.20 5.31 4.88
N MET A 260 -3.01 5.15 3.55
CA MET A 260 -2.04 4.19 3.00
C MET A 260 -0.62 4.54 3.43
N VAL A 261 -0.28 5.83 3.44
CA VAL A 261 1.00 6.35 3.94
C VAL A 261 1.22 6.01 5.42
N ALA A 262 0.19 6.13 6.26
CA ALA A 262 0.28 5.76 7.67
C ALA A 262 0.54 4.26 7.87
N ILE A 263 -0.14 3.40 7.11
CA ILE A 263 0.09 1.96 7.14
C ILE A 263 1.53 1.65 6.71
N ALA A 264 2.02 2.26 5.65
CA ALA A 264 3.39 2.09 5.18
C ALA A 264 4.42 2.58 6.20
N GLY A 265 4.16 3.72 6.87
CA GLY A 265 5.01 4.28 7.93
C GLY A 265 5.10 3.38 9.16
N LEU A 266 3.98 2.80 9.60
CA LEU A 266 3.94 1.79 10.68
C LEU A 266 4.80 0.56 10.33
N ILE A 267 4.65 0.03 9.11
CA ILE A 267 5.43 -1.13 8.68
C ILE A 267 6.91 -0.78 8.55
N LEU A 268 7.25 0.40 8.02
CA LEU A 268 8.63 0.85 7.87
C LEU A 268 9.32 0.99 9.22
N SER A 269 8.71 1.71 10.18
CA SER A 269 9.23 1.89 11.54
C SER A 269 9.37 0.56 12.28
N SER A 270 8.36 -0.30 12.17
CA SER A 270 8.39 -1.66 12.72
C SER A 270 9.52 -2.51 12.14
N ARG A 271 9.74 -2.44 10.82
CA ARG A 271 10.80 -3.19 10.13
C ARG A 271 12.18 -2.72 10.53
N LEU A 272 12.37 -1.40 10.66
CA LEU A 272 13.65 -0.81 11.08
C LEU A 272 13.90 -0.96 12.58
N GLY A 273 12.88 -1.25 13.38
CA GLY A 273 12.95 -1.21 14.84
C GLY A 273 13.17 0.19 15.38
N ALA A 274 12.88 1.23 14.57
CA ALA A 274 13.20 2.60 14.86
C ALA A 274 12.36 3.60 14.04
N GLY A 275 12.15 4.79 14.57
CA GLY A 275 11.72 5.99 13.83
C GLY A 275 12.93 6.85 13.48
N SER A 276 13.37 6.81 12.22
CA SER A 276 14.51 7.61 11.78
C SER A 276 14.06 8.88 11.04
N PRO A 277 14.67 10.04 11.31
CA PRO A 277 14.42 11.27 10.56
C PRO A 277 14.69 11.18 9.05
N SER A 278 15.55 10.22 8.65
CA SER A 278 15.88 9.96 7.23
C SER A 278 15.04 8.87 6.57
N ALA A 279 14.12 8.23 7.31
CA ALA A 279 13.40 7.05 6.84
C ALA A 279 12.48 7.29 5.61
N GLY A 280 12.11 8.53 5.33
CA GLY A 280 11.26 8.89 4.19
C GLY A 280 12.02 9.32 2.93
N ASN A 281 13.32 9.52 3.00
CA ASN A 281 14.10 10.16 1.92
C ASN A 281 14.16 9.34 0.60
N ILE A 282 13.97 8.04 0.66
CA ILE A 282 14.05 7.15 -0.50
C ILE A 282 12.66 6.95 -1.14
N ALA A 283 11.61 7.00 -0.33
CA ALA A 283 10.24 6.76 -0.80
C ALA A 283 9.64 7.89 -1.66
N GLU A 284 10.34 9.01 -1.81
CA GLU A 284 9.97 10.12 -2.69
C GLU A 284 10.45 9.90 -4.13
N LEU A 285 11.43 9.00 -4.33
CA LEU A 285 12.08 8.75 -5.61
C LEU A 285 11.65 7.43 -6.25
N ASP A 286 10.97 6.54 -5.50
CA ASP A 286 10.46 5.26 -5.99
C ASP A 286 9.03 5.41 -6.56
#